data_74aeee14fcbfd5879a54488cdb54e6de
#
_entry.id   74aeee14fcbfd5879a54488cdb54e6de
#
_cell.length_a   1.000
_cell.length_b   1.000
_cell.length_c   1.000
_cell.angle_alpha   90.00
_cell.angle_beta   90.00
_cell.angle_gamma   90.00
#
_symmetry.space_group_name_H-M   'P 1'
#
loop_
_entity.id
_entity.type
_entity.pdbx_description
1 polymer ?
#
loop_
_entity_poly.entity_id
_entity_poly.type
_entity_poly.pdbx_seq_one_letter_code
_entity_poly.pdbx_strand_id
1 'polypeptide(L)'
;NNDFKSSVLALNLRDTDNKIKSKIDKINELNSFLTNASKDETLEIKHQIILNKRDYIKDMNNLIIMKKQKLETKKAFFEKIKNNIKYNNKNKTNQSVFLNNKSKALERAQRLDLKIIEKTSLNINEKSKYFKQYETNKNAIEKLKIAIKNHPMNEKSVLSNNSDNKLDTIANYIYNIETEIAVLEMKEQMMSYMAKIVVLDAMNLAEN
;
A
#
# COMPACT_ATOMS: atom_id res chain seq x y z
N ASN A 1 -2.81 -1.93 21.65
CA ASN A 1 -2.54 -2.83 20.49
C ASN A 1 -3.62 -3.89 20.30
N ASN A 2 -4.29 -4.34 21.36
CA ASN A 2 -5.37 -5.32 21.26
C ASN A 2 -6.66 -4.67 20.72
N ASP A 3 -6.98 -3.46 21.14
CA ASP A 3 -8.18 -2.73 20.70
C ASP A 3 -8.19 -2.43 19.19
N PHE A 4 -7.02 -2.22 18.59
CA PHE A 4 -6.93 -2.06 17.14
C PHE A 4 -7.15 -3.39 16.39
N LYS A 5 -6.64 -4.52 16.91
CA LYS A 5 -6.80 -5.83 16.25
C LYS A 5 -8.26 -6.28 16.19
N SER A 6 -9.06 -5.87 17.16
CA SER A 6 -10.51 -6.14 17.23
C SER A 6 -11.36 -5.02 16.61
N SER A 7 -10.75 -3.92 16.14
CA SER A 7 -11.49 -2.83 15.52
C SER A 7 -12.10 -3.25 14.18
N VAL A 8 -13.27 -2.69 13.86
CA VAL A 8 -13.95 -2.90 12.56
C VAL A 8 -13.02 -2.61 11.39
N LEU A 9 -12.17 -1.57 11.49
CA LEU A 9 -11.21 -1.23 10.46
C LEU A 9 -10.16 -2.35 10.26
N ALA A 10 -9.67 -2.95 11.34
CA ALA A 10 -8.68 -4.04 11.25
C ALA A 10 -9.29 -5.31 10.66
N LEU A 11 -10.53 -5.62 10.99
CA LEU A 11 -11.27 -6.73 10.40
C LEU A 11 -11.49 -6.50 8.91
N ASN A 12 -11.99 -5.33 8.52
CA ASN A 12 -12.20 -4.97 7.12
C ASN A 12 -10.90 -5.00 6.29
N LEU A 13 -9.79 -4.53 6.86
CA LEU A 13 -8.47 -4.62 6.21
C LEU A 13 -8.07 -6.06 5.95
N ARG A 14 -8.27 -6.95 6.91
CA ARG A 14 -7.95 -8.38 6.79
C ARG A 14 -8.86 -9.07 5.76
N ASP A 15 -10.15 -8.80 5.82
CA ASP A 15 -11.12 -9.39 4.89
C ASP A 15 -10.86 -8.93 3.45
N THR A 16 -10.56 -7.65 3.26
CA THR A 16 -10.20 -7.12 1.93
C THR A 16 -8.90 -7.72 1.42
N ASP A 17 -7.88 -7.90 2.28
CA ASP A 17 -6.63 -8.56 1.91
C ASP A 17 -6.86 -10.03 1.49
N ASN A 18 -7.74 -10.75 2.17
CA ASN A 18 -8.11 -12.11 1.80
C ASN A 18 -8.86 -12.17 0.46
N LYS A 19 -9.79 -11.23 0.18
CA LYS A 19 -10.47 -11.09 -1.11
C LYS A 19 -9.48 -10.86 -2.24
N ILE A 20 -8.52 -9.95 -2.05
CA ILE A 20 -7.46 -9.66 -3.02
C ILE A 20 -6.66 -10.92 -3.34
N LYS A 21 -6.24 -11.69 -2.32
CA LYS A 21 -5.51 -12.96 -2.53
C LYS A 21 -6.34 -13.94 -3.34
N SER A 22 -7.60 -14.15 -2.97
CA SER A 22 -8.51 -15.05 -3.70
C SER A 22 -8.67 -14.63 -5.17
N LYS A 23 -8.75 -13.32 -5.46
CA LYS A 23 -8.83 -12.84 -6.85
C LYS A 23 -7.55 -13.09 -7.64
N ILE A 24 -6.39 -12.92 -7.02
CA ILE A 24 -5.10 -13.24 -7.64
C ILE A 24 -5.01 -14.73 -7.97
N ASP A 25 -5.34 -15.58 -7.02
CA ASP A 25 -5.29 -17.04 -7.20
C ASP A 25 -6.24 -17.46 -8.33
N LYS A 26 -7.45 -16.88 -8.39
CA LYS A 26 -8.42 -17.14 -9.47
C LYS A 26 -7.93 -16.66 -10.85
N ILE A 27 -7.32 -15.50 -10.93
CA ILE A 27 -6.74 -14.99 -12.18
C ILE A 27 -5.59 -15.91 -12.65
N ASN A 28 -4.74 -16.38 -11.74
CA ASN A 28 -3.65 -17.30 -12.06
C ASN A 28 -4.18 -18.65 -12.54
N GLU A 29 -5.21 -19.19 -11.90
CA GLU A 29 -5.90 -20.41 -12.32
C GLU A 29 -6.46 -20.25 -13.74
N LEU A 30 -7.21 -19.19 -14.00
CA LEU A 30 -7.79 -18.92 -15.31
C LEU A 30 -6.72 -18.75 -16.40
N ASN A 31 -5.60 -18.09 -16.08
CA ASN A 31 -4.48 -17.96 -17.02
C ASN A 31 -3.85 -19.32 -17.35
N SER A 32 -3.80 -20.26 -16.41
CA SER A 32 -3.29 -21.61 -16.66
C SER A 32 -4.20 -22.41 -17.61
N PHE A 33 -5.51 -22.19 -17.58
CA PHE A 33 -6.45 -22.84 -18.49
C PHE A 33 -6.37 -22.31 -19.93
N LEU A 34 -5.93 -21.05 -20.14
CA LEU A 34 -5.78 -20.48 -21.49
C LEU A 34 -4.81 -21.25 -22.39
N THR A 35 -3.83 -21.97 -21.80
CA THR A 35 -2.81 -22.68 -22.58
C THR A 35 -3.37 -23.87 -23.36
N ASN A 36 -4.47 -24.45 -22.88
CA ASN A 36 -5.07 -25.68 -23.45
C ASN A 36 -6.53 -25.49 -23.91
N ALA A 37 -7.04 -24.26 -23.88
CA ALA A 37 -8.43 -23.95 -24.18
C ALA A 37 -8.72 -23.92 -25.70
N SER A 38 -9.89 -24.41 -26.11
CA SER A 38 -10.43 -24.22 -27.45
C SER A 38 -10.73 -22.72 -27.72
N LYS A 39 -11.03 -22.38 -28.97
CA LYS A 39 -11.28 -20.97 -29.35
C LYS A 39 -12.44 -20.34 -28.59
N ASP A 40 -13.55 -21.06 -28.43
CA ASP A 40 -14.74 -20.57 -27.73
C ASP A 40 -14.51 -20.50 -26.21
N GLU A 41 -13.85 -21.50 -25.61
CA GLU A 41 -13.45 -21.48 -24.20
C GLU A 41 -12.47 -20.35 -23.91
N THR A 42 -11.57 -20.02 -24.84
CA THR A 42 -10.61 -18.92 -24.70
C THR A 42 -11.33 -17.59 -24.52
N LEU A 43 -12.42 -17.33 -25.24
CA LEU A 43 -13.21 -16.10 -25.12
C LEU A 43 -13.83 -15.99 -23.72
N GLU A 44 -14.47 -17.06 -23.26
CA GLU A 44 -15.10 -17.10 -21.94
C GLU A 44 -14.07 -16.94 -20.82
N ILE A 45 -12.94 -17.65 -20.90
CA ILE A 45 -11.86 -17.53 -19.91
C ILE A 45 -11.31 -16.10 -19.87
N LYS A 46 -11.06 -15.46 -21.00
CA LYS A 46 -10.61 -14.06 -21.08
C LYS A 46 -11.63 -13.11 -20.45
N HIS A 47 -12.93 -13.33 -20.69
CA HIS A 47 -14.00 -12.55 -20.06
C HIS A 47 -13.94 -12.70 -18.53
N GLN A 48 -13.83 -13.91 -18.03
CA GLN A 48 -13.71 -14.18 -16.59
C GLN A 48 -12.44 -13.54 -15.97
N ILE A 49 -11.33 -13.55 -16.67
CA ILE A 49 -10.11 -12.87 -16.26
C ILE A 49 -10.33 -11.36 -16.12
N ILE A 50 -10.97 -10.72 -17.09
CA ILE A 50 -11.29 -9.29 -17.08
C ILE A 50 -12.18 -8.93 -15.88
N LEU A 51 -13.22 -9.72 -15.62
CA LEU A 51 -14.10 -9.52 -14.47
C LEU A 51 -13.33 -9.63 -13.14
N ASN A 52 -12.48 -10.64 -12.98
CA ASN A 52 -11.68 -10.81 -11.78
C ASN A 52 -10.61 -9.70 -11.62
N LYS A 53 -9.99 -9.23 -12.72
CA LYS A 53 -9.09 -8.07 -12.71
C LYS A 53 -9.81 -6.79 -12.25
N ARG A 54 -11.02 -6.54 -12.75
CA ARG A 54 -11.84 -5.39 -12.32
C ARG A 54 -12.14 -5.44 -10.83
N ASP A 55 -12.57 -6.59 -10.33
CA ASP A 55 -12.91 -6.77 -8.92
C ASP A 55 -11.66 -6.64 -8.04
N TYR A 56 -10.54 -7.20 -8.48
CA TYR A 56 -9.23 -7.01 -7.84
C TYR A 56 -8.86 -5.52 -7.69
N ILE A 57 -8.99 -4.73 -8.74
CA ILE A 57 -8.69 -3.29 -8.72
C ILE A 57 -9.61 -2.56 -7.72
N LYS A 58 -10.90 -2.91 -7.70
CA LYS A 58 -11.87 -2.37 -6.74
C LYS A 58 -11.47 -2.68 -5.29
N ASP A 59 -11.12 -3.92 -4.99
CA ASP A 59 -10.70 -4.34 -3.65
C ASP A 59 -9.37 -3.69 -3.25
N MET A 60 -8.42 -3.55 -4.18
CA MET A 60 -7.17 -2.83 -3.96
C MET A 60 -7.39 -1.34 -3.64
N ASN A 61 -8.28 -0.66 -4.34
CA ASN A 61 -8.62 0.73 -4.05
C ASN A 61 -9.25 0.85 -2.64
N ASN A 62 -10.16 -0.05 -2.27
CA ASN A 62 -10.73 -0.09 -0.94
C ASN A 62 -9.65 -0.30 0.14
N LEU A 63 -8.70 -1.20 -0.11
CA LEU A 63 -7.58 -1.45 0.80
C LEU A 63 -6.69 -0.20 0.96
N ILE A 64 -6.41 0.51 -0.12
CA ILE A 64 -5.63 1.76 -0.11
C ILE A 64 -6.34 2.83 0.72
N ILE A 65 -7.65 3.03 0.50
CA ILE A 65 -8.45 4.01 1.25
C ILE A 65 -8.43 3.69 2.75
N MET A 66 -8.66 2.44 3.14
CA MET A 66 -8.63 2.02 4.55
C MET A 66 -7.24 2.19 5.18
N LYS A 67 -6.17 1.91 4.42
CA LYS A 67 -4.79 2.15 4.88
C LYS A 67 -4.50 3.64 5.06
N LYS A 68 -4.95 4.50 4.15
CA LYS A 68 -4.84 5.96 4.27
C LYS A 68 -5.57 6.45 5.54
N GLN A 69 -6.81 6.06 5.75
CA GLN A 69 -7.57 6.41 6.96
C GLN A 69 -6.84 6.01 8.26
N LYS A 70 -6.26 4.82 8.29
CA LYS A 70 -5.45 4.35 9.42
C LYS A 70 -4.23 5.25 9.66
N LEU A 71 -3.53 5.63 8.61
CA LEU A 71 -2.35 6.47 8.70
C LEU A 71 -2.70 7.90 9.10
N GLU A 72 -3.78 8.47 8.57
CA GLU A 72 -4.29 9.79 8.94
C GLU A 72 -4.70 9.85 10.43
N THR A 73 -5.40 8.83 10.92
CA THR A 73 -5.74 8.72 12.35
C THR A 73 -4.47 8.67 13.20
N LYS A 74 -3.47 7.92 12.76
CA LYS A 74 -2.18 7.80 13.43
C LYS A 74 -1.41 9.13 13.40
N LYS A 75 -1.44 9.84 12.27
CA LYS A 75 -0.84 11.18 12.12
C LYS A 75 -1.47 12.17 13.10
N ALA A 76 -2.80 12.26 13.12
CA ALA A 76 -3.52 13.13 14.04
C ALA A 76 -3.21 12.85 15.51
N PHE A 77 -3.03 11.58 15.88
CA PHE A 77 -2.60 11.20 17.22
C PHE A 77 -1.20 11.74 17.56
N PHE A 78 -0.22 11.59 16.66
CA PHE A 78 1.12 12.12 16.88
C PHE A 78 1.18 13.65 16.88
N GLU A 79 0.38 14.31 16.04
CA GLU A 79 0.24 15.78 16.06
C GLU A 79 -0.31 16.27 17.41
N LYS A 80 -1.31 15.57 17.97
CA LYS A 80 -1.83 15.88 19.31
C LYS A 80 -0.76 15.71 20.39
N ILE A 81 0.05 14.64 20.33
CA ILE A 81 1.18 14.45 21.26
C ILE A 81 2.21 15.56 21.08
N LYS A 82 2.59 15.91 19.84
CA LYS A 82 3.52 16.99 19.54
C LYS A 82 3.06 18.32 20.15
N ASN A 83 1.77 18.64 20.00
CA ASN A 83 1.18 19.85 20.58
C ASN A 83 1.18 19.79 22.12
N ASN A 84 0.81 18.67 22.72
CA ASN A 84 0.84 18.51 24.17
C ASN A 84 2.26 18.66 24.74
N ILE A 85 3.30 18.14 24.06
CA ILE A 85 4.68 18.30 24.50
C ILE A 85 5.11 19.76 24.38
N LYS A 86 4.74 20.47 23.32
CA LYS A 86 5.01 21.90 23.17
C LYS A 86 4.39 22.72 24.31
N TYR A 87 3.19 22.36 24.77
CA TYR A 87 2.52 23.02 25.88
C TYR A 87 3.11 22.60 27.25
N ASN A 88 3.56 21.34 27.38
CA ASN A 88 4.05 20.76 28.64
C ASN A 88 5.56 20.82 28.80
N ASN A 89 6.31 21.54 27.95
CA ASN A 89 7.78 21.69 28.04
C ASN A 89 8.26 22.35 29.35
N LYS A 90 7.36 22.48 30.33
CA LYS A 90 7.68 22.88 31.70
C LYS A 90 7.91 21.70 32.67
N ASN A 91 7.57 20.42 32.33
CA ASN A 91 7.72 19.26 33.21
C ASN A 91 8.21 18.00 32.47
N LYS A 92 9.36 17.46 32.94
CA LYS A 92 10.12 16.32 32.37
C LYS A 92 9.52 14.94 32.71
N THR A 93 9.72 13.98 31.79
CA THR A 93 10.06 12.53 31.84
C THR A 93 9.09 11.52 31.22
N ASN A 94 9.59 10.70 30.29
CA ASN A 94 9.66 9.23 30.14
C ASN A 94 9.77 8.75 28.68
N GLN A 95 10.90 8.08 28.32
CA GLN A 95 11.38 7.95 26.93
C GLN A 95 11.51 6.52 26.38
N SER A 96 11.24 5.45 27.14
CA SER A 96 11.72 4.11 26.75
C SER A 96 10.79 3.22 25.93
N VAL A 97 9.50 3.49 25.88
CA VAL A 97 8.50 2.61 25.21
C VAL A 97 8.38 2.90 23.70
N PHE A 98 8.78 4.07 23.24
CA PHE A 98 8.55 4.55 21.86
C PHE A 98 9.49 3.94 20.83
N LEU A 99 10.73 3.61 21.20
CA LEU A 99 11.77 3.15 20.26
C LEU A 99 11.54 1.73 19.74
N ASN A 100 10.91 0.87 20.54
CA ASN A 100 10.67 -0.54 20.17
C ASN A 100 9.53 -0.74 19.16
N ASN A 101 8.67 0.26 18.99
CA ASN A 101 7.55 0.20 18.06
C ASN A 101 7.92 0.69 16.64
N LYS A 102 9.03 1.41 16.48
CA LYS A 102 9.49 1.97 15.19
C LYS A 102 10.00 0.89 14.24
N SER A 103 10.89 0.02 14.69
CA SER A 103 11.45 -1.05 13.87
C SER A 103 10.39 -2.04 13.42
N LYS A 104 9.44 -2.38 14.31
CA LYS A 104 8.34 -3.30 14.01
C LYS A 104 7.32 -2.71 13.01
N ALA A 105 7.12 -1.40 12.99
CA ALA A 105 6.24 -0.75 12.01
C ALA A 105 6.88 -0.70 10.61
N LEU A 106 8.19 -0.40 10.54
CA LEU A 106 8.95 -0.42 9.28
C LEU A 106 9.00 -1.81 8.66
N GLU A 107 9.30 -2.84 9.47
CA GLU A 107 9.32 -4.23 8.99
C GLU A 107 7.95 -4.69 8.44
N ARG A 108 6.85 -4.28 9.09
CA ARG A 108 5.50 -4.64 8.62
C ARG A 108 5.15 -3.96 7.30
N ALA A 109 5.50 -2.70 7.12
CA ALA A 109 5.29 -1.97 5.87
C ALA A 109 6.10 -2.62 4.73
N GLN A 110 7.35 -3.00 4.98
CA GLN A 110 8.21 -3.65 4.00
C GLN A 110 7.69 -5.05 3.59
N ARG A 111 7.23 -5.87 4.55
CA ARG A 111 6.73 -7.23 4.27
C ARG A 111 5.43 -7.26 3.49
N LEU A 112 4.53 -6.29 3.71
CA LEU A 112 3.25 -6.20 3.00
C LEU A 112 3.41 -5.67 1.57
N ASP A 113 4.30 -4.71 1.37
CA ASP A 113 4.49 -4.06 0.08
C ASP A 113 5.21 -4.94 -0.95
N LEU A 114 6.24 -5.68 -0.55
CA LEU A 114 6.97 -6.56 -1.45
C LEU A 114 6.12 -7.73 -1.95
N LYS A 115 5.30 -8.35 -1.09
CA LYS A 115 4.45 -9.48 -1.48
C LYS A 115 3.33 -9.11 -2.45
N ILE A 116 2.81 -7.88 -2.38
CA ILE A 116 1.72 -7.43 -3.25
C ILE A 116 2.25 -7.07 -4.64
N ILE A 117 3.42 -6.43 -4.74
CA ILE A 117 4.01 -6.02 -6.03
C ILE A 117 4.61 -7.21 -6.79
N GLU A 118 5.27 -8.14 -6.11
CA GLU A 118 5.86 -9.33 -6.74
C GLU A 118 4.81 -10.33 -7.25
N LYS A 119 3.69 -10.49 -6.54
CA LYS A 119 2.63 -11.42 -6.96
C LYS A 119 1.64 -10.80 -7.97
N THR A 120 1.63 -9.50 -8.15
CA THR A 120 0.77 -8.80 -9.12
C THR A 120 1.43 -8.55 -10.47
N SER A 121 2.27 -9.45 -10.97
CA SER A 121 2.49 -9.54 -12.39
C SER A 121 1.20 -10.08 -13.05
N LEU A 122 0.11 -9.33 -12.90
CA LEU A 122 -1.05 -9.46 -13.79
C LEU A 122 -0.47 -9.34 -15.19
N ASN A 123 -0.79 -10.29 -16.08
CA ASN A 123 -0.46 -10.16 -17.50
C ASN A 123 -1.13 -8.90 -18.04
N ILE A 124 -0.44 -7.77 -17.84
CA ILE A 124 -0.87 -6.47 -18.33
C ILE A 124 -0.44 -6.43 -19.78
N ASN A 125 -1.38 -6.12 -20.66
CA ASN A 125 -1.08 -6.00 -22.06
C ASN A 125 -0.03 -4.90 -22.30
N GLU A 126 1.21 -5.30 -22.59
CA GLU A 126 2.35 -4.40 -22.79
C GLU A 126 2.15 -3.42 -23.94
N LYS A 127 1.24 -3.74 -24.89
CA LYS A 127 0.90 -2.88 -26.02
C LYS A 127 -0.05 -1.73 -25.64
N SER A 128 -0.61 -1.72 -24.42
CA SER A 128 -1.47 -0.66 -23.96
C SER A 128 -0.73 0.66 -23.84
N LYS A 129 -1.34 1.76 -24.34
CA LYS A 129 -0.81 3.13 -24.16
C LYS A 129 -0.61 3.55 -22.69
N TYR A 130 -1.27 2.88 -21.76
CA TYR A 130 -1.16 3.15 -20.32
C TYR A 130 -0.10 2.28 -19.62
N PHE A 131 0.45 1.27 -20.28
CA PHE A 131 1.48 0.41 -19.71
C PHE A 131 2.72 1.19 -19.31
N LYS A 132 3.16 2.13 -20.16
CA LYS A 132 4.33 2.99 -19.88
C LYS A 132 4.13 3.86 -18.62
N GLN A 133 2.94 4.42 -18.42
CA GLN A 133 2.61 5.18 -17.22
C GLN A 133 2.56 4.29 -15.99
N TYR A 134 1.98 3.11 -16.10
CA TYR A 134 1.98 2.11 -15.03
C TYR A 134 3.40 1.75 -14.60
N GLU A 135 4.28 1.45 -15.55
CA GLU A 135 5.66 1.08 -15.29
C GLU A 135 6.47 2.25 -14.70
N THR A 136 6.27 3.45 -15.21
CA THR A 136 6.88 4.67 -14.67
C THR A 136 6.49 4.89 -13.21
N ASN A 137 5.21 4.75 -12.86
CA ASN A 137 4.76 4.90 -11.48
C ASN A 137 5.27 3.78 -10.57
N LYS A 138 5.33 2.54 -11.07
CA LYS A 138 5.95 1.41 -10.36
C LYS A 138 7.40 1.71 -10.00
N ASN A 139 8.18 2.17 -10.97
CA ASN A 139 9.59 2.53 -10.78
C ASN A 139 9.76 3.74 -9.84
N ALA A 140 8.86 4.72 -9.89
CA ALA A 140 8.85 5.86 -8.97
C ALA A 140 8.58 5.43 -7.53
N ILE A 141 7.66 4.51 -7.30
CA ILE A 141 7.38 3.92 -5.97
C ILE A 141 8.62 3.22 -5.41
N GLU A 142 9.32 2.41 -6.24
CA GLU A 142 10.56 1.73 -5.80
C GLU A 142 11.67 2.73 -5.43
N LYS A 143 11.88 3.76 -6.25
CA LYS A 143 12.85 4.83 -5.96
C LYS A 143 12.49 5.58 -4.66
N LEU A 144 11.21 5.87 -4.44
CA LEU A 144 10.75 6.53 -3.23
C LEU A 144 10.98 5.66 -1.97
N LYS A 145 10.73 4.35 -2.06
CA LYS A 145 11.03 3.40 -0.97
C LYS A 145 12.51 3.39 -0.60
N ILE A 146 13.39 3.38 -1.60
CA ILE A 146 14.84 3.42 -1.40
C ILE A 146 15.24 4.77 -0.76
N ALA A 147 14.71 5.88 -1.24
CA ALA A 147 14.97 7.21 -0.69
C ALA A 147 14.53 7.33 0.78
N ILE A 148 13.36 6.77 1.12
CA ILE A 148 12.86 6.72 2.51
C ILE A 148 13.81 5.89 3.39
N LYS A 149 14.24 4.73 2.90
CA LYS A 149 15.14 3.83 3.64
C LYS A 149 16.49 4.49 3.92
N ASN A 150 17.03 5.20 2.93
CA ASN A 150 18.36 5.80 2.98
C ASN A 150 18.36 7.25 3.48
N HIS A 151 17.21 7.79 3.91
CA HIS A 151 17.15 9.17 4.35
C HIS A 151 17.94 9.35 5.66
N PRO A 152 18.84 10.36 5.76
CA PRO A 152 19.70 10.58 6.94
C PRO A 152 18.94 10.71 8.27
N MET A 153 17.68 11.22 8.23
CA MET A 153 16.81 11.29 9.40
C MET A 153 16.34 9.91 9.89
N ASN A 154 16.36 8.87 9.05
CA ASN A 154 16.06 7.52 9.48
C ASN A 154 17.25 6.83 10.16
N GLU A 155 18.46 7.24 9.84
CA GLU A 155 19.70 6.74 10.45
C GLU A 155 20.01 7.40 11.79
N LYS A 156 19.65 8.67 11.98
CA LYS A 156 19.94 9.45 13.18
C LYS A 156 18.98 9.23 14.36
N SER A 157 18.41 8.06 14.52
CA SER A 157 17.60 7.76 15.72
C SER A 157 18.40 7.16 16.86
N VAL A 158 19.65 7.55 17.02
CA VAL A 158 20.51 7.11 18.12
C VAL A 158 20.62 8.22 19.15
N LEU A 159 19.88 8.01 20.26
CA LEU A 159 20.26 8.37 21.61
C LEU A 159 20.83 9.79 21.85
N SER A 160 19.96 10.74 22.08
CA SER A 160 20.31 11.83 22.97
C SER A 160 19.18 12.12 23.96
N ASN A 161 19.55 12.29 25.22
CA ASN A 161 18.66 12.31 26.38
C ASN A 161 17.99 13.67 26.66
N ASN A 162 17.81 14.55 25.66
CA ASN A 162 17.29 15.89 25.83
C ASN A 162 15.84 16.03 25.34
N SER A 163 15.08 16.92 25.95
CA SER A 163 13.66 17.20 25.64
C SER A 163 13.40 17.63 24.19
N ASP A 164 14.37 18.26 23.52
CA ASP A 164 14.31 18.65 22.12
C ASP A 164 14.25 17.43 21.20
N ASN A 165 14.88 16.32 21.59
CA ASN A 165 14.84 15.07 20.84
C ASN A 165 13.47 14.39 20.80
N LYS A 166 12.58 14.66 21.75
CA LYS A 166 11.22 14.08 21.72
C LYS A 166 10.37 14.72 20.63
N LEU A 167 10.48 16.03 20.47
CA LEU A 167 9.78 16.75 19.42
C LEU A 167 10.30 16.35 18.03
N ASP A 168 11.64 16.20 17.90
CA ASP A 168 12.25 15.74 16.65
C ASP A 168 11.87 14.29 16.33
N THR A 169 11.82 13.43 17.33
CA THR A 169 11.37 12.05 17.15
C THR A 169 9.92 11.98 16.66
N ILE A 170 9.03 12.79 17.24
CA ILE A 170 7.62 12.85 16.82
C ILE A 170 7.49 13.47 15.45
N ALA A 171 8.26 14.52 15.14
CA ALA A 171 8.29 15.11 13.81
C ALA A 171 8.71 14.08 12.76
N ASN A 172 9.70 13.25 13.04
CA ASN A 172 10.15 12.16 12.17
C ASN A 172 9.06 11.08 12.00
N TYR A 173 8.30 10.76 13.05
CA TYR A 173 7.16 9.84 12.91
C TYR A 173 6.06 10.41 12.01
N ILE A 174 5.74 11.69 12.16
CA ILE A 174 4.75 12.36 11.30
C ILE A 174 5.25 12.35 9.85
N TYR A 175 6.51 12.72 9.61
CA TYR A 175 7.12 12.69 8.28
C TYR A 175 7.07 11.30 7.64
N ASN A 176 7.41 10.25 8.40
CA ASN A 176 7.34 8.87 7.90
C ASN A 176 5.90 8.48 7.52
N ILE A 177 4.90 8.89 8.32
CA ILE A 177 3.50 8.63 8.02
C ILE A 177 3.07 9.39 6.76
N GLU A 178 3.46 10.64 6.60
CA GLU A 178 3.19 11.44 5.39
C GLU A 178 3.79 10.81 4.15
N THR A 179 4.99 10.25 4.26
CA THR A 179 5.64 9.54 3.17
C THR A 179 4.92 8.23 2.83
N GLU A 180 4.46 7.48 3.84
CA GLU A 180 3.63 6.29 3.61
C GLU A 180 2.31 6.66 2.90
N ILE A 181 1.67 7.78 3.26
CA ILE A 181 0.48 8.29 2.59
C ILE A 181 0.78 8.62 1.13
N ALA A 182 1.89 9.33 0.85
CA ALA A 182 2.30 9.65 -0.52
C ALA A 182 2.52 8.38 -1.37
N VAL A 183 3.12 7.33 -0.81
CA VAL A 183 3.24 6.02 -1.49
C VAL A 183 1.88 5.42 -1.80
N LEU A 184 0.91 5.52 -0.89
CA LEU A 184 -0.45 5.01 -1.14
C LEU A 184 -1.16 5.81 -2.23
N GLU A 185 -0.95 7.12 -2.32
CA GLU A 185 -1.49 7.96 -3.39
C GLU A 185 -0.92 7.59 -4.76
N MET A 186 0.38 7.30 -4.84
CA MET A 186 0.99 6.79 -6.07
C MET A 186 0.42 5.42 -6.47
N LYS A 187 0.16 4.55 -5.50
CA LYS A 187 -0.50 3.25 -5.75
C LYS A 187 -1.93 3.43 -6.25
N GLU A 188 -2.68 4.39 -5.70
CA GLU A 188 -4.03 4.72 -6.17
C GLU A 188 -4.01 5.17 -7.64
N GLN A 189 -3.05 6.03 -8.03
CA GLN A 189 -2.85 6.40 -9.43
C GLN A 189 -2.50 5.19 -10.30
N MET A 190 -1.65 4.30 -9.81
CA MET A 190 -1.29 3.07 -10.51
C MET A 190 -2.50 2.17 -10.73
N MET A 191 -3.38 2.03 -9.72
CA MET A 191 -4.65 1.30 -9.87
C MET A 191 -5.57 1.94 -10.91
N SER A 192 -5.60 3.27 -10.99
CA SER A 192 -6.37 3.98 -12.03
C SER A 192 -5.87 3.68 -13.43
N TYR A 193 -4.56 3.59 -13.65
CA TYR A 193 -4.01 3.17 -14.95
C TYR A 193 -4.29 1.69 -15.25
N MET A 194 -4.21 0.82 -14.25
CA MET A 194 -4.61 -0.59 -14.41
C MET A 194 -6.09 -0.72 -14.80
N ALA A 195 -6.97 0.07 -14.19
CA ALA A 195 -8.39 0.09 -14.55
C ALA A 195 -8.60 0.45 -16.02
N LYS A 196 -7.88 1.47 -16.53
CA LYS A 196 -7.93 1.85 -17.94
C LYS A 196 -7.43 0.74 -18.87
N ILE A 197 -6.38 0.01 -18.47
CA ILE A 197 -5.86 -1.13 -19.23
C ILE A 197 -6.93 -2.24 -19.28
N VAL A 198 -7.56 -2.57 -18.16
CA VAL A 198 -8.61 -3.59 -18.10
C VAL A 198 -9.82 -3.22 -18.95
N VAL A 199 -10.21 -1.94 -18.99
CA VAL A 199 -11.28 -1.46 -19.88
C VAL A 199 -10.90 -1.65 -21.36
N LEU A 200 -9.66 -1.34 -21.74
CA LEU A 200 -9.18 -1.57 -23.10
C LEU A 200 -9.14 -3.06 -23.46
N ASP A 201 -8.72 -3.91 -22.52
CA ASP A 201 -8.75 -5.37 -22.71
C ASP A 201 -10.18 -5.86 -22.94
N ALA A 202 -11.16 -5.31 -22.19
CA ALA A 202 -12.57 -5.63 -22.34
C ALA A 202 -13.12 -5.18 -23.71
N MET A 203 -12.77 -3.98 -24.16
CA MET A 203 -13.17 -3.47 -25.49
C MET A 203 -12.59 -4.33 -26.61
N ASN A 204 -11.29 -4.66 -26.54
CA ASN A 204 -10.66 -5.53 -27.51
C ASN A 204 -11.26 -6.94 -27.54
N LEU A 205 -11.76 -7.43 -26.40
CA LEU A 205 -12.43 -8.72 -26.34
C LEU A 205 -13.82 -8.68 -26.97
N ALA A 206 -14.51 -7.55 -26.87
CA ALA A 206 -15.85 -7.38 -27.46
C ALA A 206 -15.83 -7.19 -28.99
N GLU A 207 -14.68 -6.82 -29.56
CA GLU A 207 -14.50 -6.62 -31.01
C GLU A 207 -14.08 -7.93 -31.74
N ASN A 208 -13.76 -9.00 -31.03
CA ASN A 208 -13.33 -10.30 -31.55
C ASN A 208 -14.41 -11.37 -31.39
#